data_10d259acb6bf06375c7a8846e55781c3
#
_entry.id   10d259acb6bf06375c7a8846e55781c3
#
_cell.length_a   1.000
_cell.length_b   1.000
_cell.length_c   1.000
_cell.angle_alpha   90.00
_cell.angle_beta   90.00
_cell.angle_gamma   90.00
#
_symmetry.space_group_name_H-M   'P 1'
#
loop_
_entity.id
_entity.type
_entity.pdbx_description
1 polymer ?
#
loop_
_entity_poly.entity_id
_entity_poly.type
_entity_poly.pdbx_seq_one_letter_code
_entity_poly.pdbx_strand_id
1 'polypeptide(L)'
;MEYLTVTQAAEKWGISTRRVRLLCANGEIDGVIRKGKLYMIPAETEKPLDKRKLPNKRKRGRFADILTEIDIKKVKLDDMRPLTAGETQRLRDEFMVDFTYNSNAIEGNTLTLKETAMVLEGMTIDRKPLKDHLEAVGHRDAFLYIEDIAQNKTRLRDTEIKAIHSLVLMNRPEDKGVYRRIPVTIAGAYTEPVQPFLIGTKLTELLAENEERKKTMHPIERIARFHLEFEEIHPFIDGNGRTGRLILNLELIRNGYPAINVKFADRKRYYDAFDAFYRDGKADDMVLLVAEYVNERLDRYLEIVKE
;
A
#
# COMPACT_ATOMS: atom_id res chain seq x y z
N MET A 1 -38.00 18.11 -4.74
CA MET A 1 -37.19 16.95 -4.36
C MET A 1 -38.01 15.69 -4.61
N GLU A 2 -37.43 14.76 -5.34
CA GLU A 2 -38.03 13.45 -5.59
C GLU A 2 -37.71 12.50 -4.44
N TYR A 3 -38.62 11.62 -4.08
CA TYR A 3 -38.46 10.71 -2.96
C TYR A 3 -38.74 9.27 -3.39
N LEU A 4 -37.93 8.36 -2.91
CA LEU A 4 -38.08 6.92 -3.08
C LEU A 4 -38.83 6.32 -1.90
N THR A 5 -39.62 5.30 -2.16
CA THR A 5 -40.16 4.41 -1.14
C THR A 5 -39.07 3.48 -0.62
N VAL A 6 -39.28 2.84 0.53
CA VAL A 6 -38.36 1.83 1.09
C VAL A 6 -38.09 0.71 0.08
N THR A 7 -39.05 0.30 -0.74
CA THR A 7 -38.90 -0.75 -1.74
C THR A 7 -37.98 -0.28 -2.88
N GLN A 8 -38.22 0.91 -3.41
CA GLN A 8 -37.40 1.49 -4.46
C GLN A 8 -35.96 1.75 -4.01
N ALA A 9 -35.74 2.23 -2.77
CA ALA A 9 -34.41 2.39 -2.20
C ALA A 9 -33.71 1.03 -1.98
N ALA A 10 -34.47 0.00 -1.59
CA ALA A 10 -33.93 -1.35 -1.43
C ALA A 10 -33.42 -1.93 -2.76
N GLU A 11 -34.19 -1.74 -3.84
CA GLU A 11 -33.81 -2.12 -5.20
C GLU A 11 -32.59 -1.33 -5.68
N LYS A 12 -32.62 0.01 -5.55
CA LYS A 12 -31.49 0.89 -5.92
C LYS A 12 -30.18 0.53 -5.22
N TRP A 13 -30.25 0.14 -3.94
CA TRP A 13 -29.06 -0.13 -3.11
C TRP A 13 -28.68 -1.61 -3.04
N GLY A 14 -29.47 -2.52 -3.63
CA GLY A 14 -29.21 -3.96 -3.59
C GLY A 14 -29.25 -4.54 -2.17
N ILE A 15 -30.16 -4.06 -1.31
CA ILE A 15 -30.33 -4.52 0.08
C ILE A 15 -31.80 -4.81 0.40
N SER A 16 -32.06 -5.52 1.51
CA SER A 16 -33.42 -5.84 1.90
C SER A 16 -34.20 -4.60 2.39
N THR A 17 -35.52 -4.57 2.15
CA THR A 17 -36.43 -3.53 2.66
C THR A 17 -36.40 -3.42 4.19
N ARG A 18 -36.15 -4.53 4.90
CA ARG A 18 -35.93 -4.55 6.36
C ARG A 18 -34.67 -3.74 6.73
N ARG A 19 -33.59 -3.85 5.96
CA ARG A 19 -32.35 -3.09 6.21
C ARG A 19 -32.57 -1.60 5.96
N VAL A 20 -33.27 -1.22 4.88
CA VAL A 20 -33.60 0.19 4.60
C VAL A 20 -34.42 0.79 5.75
N ARG A 21 -35.45 0.10 6.25
CA ARG A 21 -36.23 0.59 7.40
C ARG A 21 -35.40 0.80 8.65
N LEU A 22 -34.43 -0.10 8.91
CA LEU A 22 -33.53 0.02 10.05
C LEU A 22 -32.62 1.25 9.92
N LEU A 23 -32.07 1.50 8.72
CA LEU A 23 -31.25 2.69 8.45
C LEU A 23 -32.05 3.98 8.64
N CYS A 24 -33.31 4.04 8.16
CA CYS A 24 -34.22 5.17 8.40
C CYS A 24 -34.53 5.37 9.89
N ALA A 25 -34.82 4.27 10.60
CA ALA A 25 -35.15 4.33 12.02
C ALA A 25 -33.98 4.78 12.90
N ASN A 26 -32.75 4.43 12.51
CA ASN A 26 -31.54 4.81 13.22
C ASN A 26 -31.01 6.20 12.86
N GLY A 27 -31.70 6.94 11.93
CA GLY A 27 -31.21 8.25 11.48
C GLY A 27 -29.91 8.17 10.65
N GLU A 28 -29.65 7.04 10.01
CA GLU A 28 -28.46 6.82 9.19
C GLU A 28 -28.62 7.31 7.75
N ILE A 29 -29.76 7.90 7.42
CA ILE A 29 -30.09 8.49 6.13
C ILE A 29 -30.60 9.92 6.36
N ASP A 30 -29.87 10.89 5.83
CA ASP A 30 -30.25 12.29 5.94
C ASP A 30 -31.48 12.62 5.06
N GLY A 31 -32.31 13.56 5.51
CA GLY A 31 -33.46 14.05 4.75
C GLY A 31 -34.64 13.09 4.64
N VAL A 32 -34.65 11.99 5.40
CA VAL A 32 -35.81 11.06 5.43
C VAL A 32 -37.00 11.72 6.03
N ILE A 33 -38.14 11.66 5.32
CA ILE A 33 -39.44 12.12 5.80
C ILE A 33 -40.27 10.91 6.21
N ARG A 34 -40.91 10.96 7.40
CA ARG A 34 -41.85 9.94 7.85
C ARG A 34 -43.28 10.41 7.67
N LYS A 35 -44.06 9.73 6.81
CA LYS A 35 -45.49 9.94 6.66
C LYS A 35 -46.23 8.73 7.24
N GLY A 36 -46.71 8.86 8.48
CA GLY A 36 -47.36 7.75 9.20
C GLY A 36 -46.38 6.58 9.43
N LYS A 37 -46.66 5.44 8.81
CA LYS A 37 -45.83 4.24 8.87
C LYS A 37 -44.79 4.11 7.73
N LEU A 38 -44.79 5.08 6.79
CA LEU A 38 -43.97 5.04 5.58
C LEU A 38 -42.78 5.97 5.74
N TYR A 39 -41.61 5.48 5.33
CA TYR A 39 -40.39 6.30 5.14
C TYR A 39 -40.29 6.73 3.67
N MET A 40 -40.02 8.01 3.46
CA MET A 40 -39.75 8.62 2.17
C MET A 40 -38.26 9.06 2.18
N ILE A 41 -37.49 8.54 1.25
CA ILE A 41 -36.04 8.69 1.19
C ILE A 41 -35.72 9.61 0.01
N PRO A 42 -34.89 10.68 0.15
CA PRO A 42 -34.53 11.52 -0.99
C PRO A 42 -33.90 10.66 -2.11
N ALA A 43 -34.33 10.89 -3.36
CA ALA A 43 -33.93 10.07 -4.51
C ALA A 43 -32.43 10.14 -4.80
N GLU A 44 -31.77 11.24 -4.43
CA GLU A 44 -30.36 11.48 -4.59
C GLU A 44 -29.50 10.78 -3.51
N THR A 45 -30.13 10.20 -2.47
CA THR A 45 -29.38 9.55 -1.38
C THR A 45 -28.61 8.34 -1.90
N GLU A 46 -27.31 8.33 -1.63
CA GLU A 46 -26.45 7.17 -1.86
C GLU A 46 -26.71 6.09 -0.80
N LYS A 47 -26.33 4.84 -1.12
CA LYS A 47 -26.40 3.72 -0.17
C LYS A 47 -25.56 4.02 1.08
N PRO A 48 -26.14 4.03 2.29
CA PRO A 48 -25.39 4.22 3.51
C PRO A 48 -24.37 3.11 3.74
N LEU A 49 -23.19 3.47 4.24
CA LEU A 49 -22.13 2.52 4.57
C LEU A 49 -22.59 1.49 5.60
N ASP A 50 -22.27 0.22 5.37
CA ASP A 50 -22.51 -0.83 6.36
C ASP A 50 -21.48 -0.77 7.49
N LYS A 51 -21.85 -0.12 8.59
CA LYS A 51 -20.99 0.04 9.78
C LYS A 51 -20.48 -1.28 10.37
N ARG A 52 -21.12 -2.43 10.03
CA ARG A 52 -20.64 -3.75 10.46
C ARG A 52 -19.41 -4.22 9.72
N LYS A 53 -19.16 -3.64 8.53
CA LYS A 53 -17.96 -3.87 7.74
C LYS A 53 -16.77 -3.01 8.21
N LEU A 54 -17.02 -1.98 9.04
CA LEU A 54 -15.98 -1.14 9.59
C LEU A 54 -15.29 -1.87 10.76
N PRO A 55 -13.97 -1.84 10.85
CA PRO A 55 -13.26 -2.40 11.98
C PRO A 55 -13.66 -1.68 13.28
N ASN A 56 -13.66 -2.43 14.39
CA ASN A 56 -14.02 -1.90 15.71
C ASN A 56 -13.23 -0.64 16.05
N LYS A 57 -13.90 0.38 16.64
CA LYS A 57 -13.27 1.62 17.13
C LYS A 57 -12.05 1.29 17.99
N ARG A 58 -10.86 1.48 17.41
CA ARG A 58 -9.58 1.28 18.09
C ARG A 58 -9.27 2.45 19.02
N LYS A 59 -8.36 2.26 20.01
CA LYS A 59 -7.84 3.34 20.83
C LYS A 59 -7.28 4.43 19.90
N ARG A 60 -7.75 5.68 20.05
CA ARG A 60 -7.36 6.82 19.24
C ARG A 60 -5.85 7.07 19.37
N GLY A 61 -5.09 6.70 18.35
CA GLY A 61 -3.70 7.12 18.16
C GLY A 61 -3.63 8.32 17.19
N ARG A 62 -2.44 8.90 17.02
CA ARG A 62 -2.16 10.06 16.15
C ARG A 62 -2.67 9.90 14.70
N PHE A 63 -2.77 8.66 14.21
CA PHE A 63 -3.19 8.31 12.85
C PHE A 63 -4.59 7.66 12.78
N ALA A 64 -5.34 7.59 13.89
CA ALA A 64 -6.60 6.86 13.94
C ALA A 64 -7.68 7.42 13.00
N ASP A 65 -7.70 8.74 12.81
CA ASP A 65 -8.71 9.38 11.98
C ASP A 65 -8.48 9.07 10.49
N ILE A 66 -7.25 9.12 10.01
CA ILE A 66 -6.92 8.77 8.61
C ILE A 66 -7.15 7.29 8.33
N LEU A 67 -6.83 6.39 9.27
CA LEU A 67 -7.12 4.96 9.11
C LEU A 67 -8.62 4.68 9.03
N THR A 68 -9.43 5.42 9.81
CA THR A 68 -10.89 5.33 9.72
C THR A 68 -11.40 5.82 8.35
N GLU A 69 -10.85 6.90 7.84
CA GLU A 69 -11.19 7.42 6.51
C GLU A 69 -10.85 6.41 5.40
N ILE A 70 -9.67 5.80 5.47
CA ILE A 70 -9.23 4.75 4.54
C ILE A 70 -10.18 3.55 4.57
N ASP A 71 -10.58 3.09 5.76
CA ASP A 71 -11.53 1.99 5.91
C ASP A 71 -12.88 2.32 5.24
N ILE A 72 -13.35 3.55 5.41
CA ILE A 72 -14.58 4.04 4.77
C ILE A 72 -14.43 4.04 3.24
N LYS A 73 -13.34 4.61 2.72
CA LYS A 73 -13.08 4.66 1.28
C LYS A 73 -12.92 3.27 0.67
N LYS A 74 -12.24 2.36 1.38
CA LYS A 74 -12.09 0.97 0.94
C LYS A 74 -13.44 0.26 0.85
N VAL A 75 -14.28 0.37 1.88
CA VAL A 75 -15.64 -0.22 1.85
C VAL A 75 -16.46 0.39 0.71
N LYS A 76 -16.33 1.70 0.48
CA LYS A 76 -17.02 2.39 -0.62
C LYS A 76 -16.56 1.85 -1.98
N LEU A 77 -15.25 1.68 -2.18
CA LEU A 77 -14.69 1.14 -3.41
C LEU A 77 -15.13 -0.31 -3.64
N ASP A 78 -15.12 -1.15 -2.61
CA ASP A 78 -15.55 -2.56 -2.68
C ASP A 78 -17.07 -2.70 -3.01
N ASP A 79 -17.88 -1.69 -2.68
CA ASP A 79 -19.33 -1.66 -2.96
C ASP A 79 -19.67 -1.04 -4.34
N MET A 80 -18.70 -0.45 -5.04
CA MET A 80 -18.87 0.12 -6.39
C MET A 80 -18.65 -0.94 -7.49
N ARG A 81 -18.88 -0.56 -8.76
CA ARG A 81 -18.51 -1.43 -9.88
C ARG A 81 -17.03 -1.74 -9.87
N PRO A 82 -16.61 -2.93 -10.32
CA PRO A 82 -15.19 -3.20 -10.51
C PRO A 82 -14.62 -2.31 -11.62
N LEU A 83 -13.31 -2.05 -11.53
CA LEU A 83 -12.56 -1.45 -12.63
C LEU A 83 -12.64 -2.37 -13.87
N THR A 84 -12.82 -1.79 -15.03
CA THR A 84 -12.68 -2.52 -16.30
C THR A 84 -11.23 -2.95 -16.53
N ALA A 85 -11.00 -3.92 -17.40
CA ALA A 85 -9.66 -4.35 -17.75
C ALA A 85 -8.79 -3.19 -18.30
N GLY A 86 -9.39 -2.30 -19.11
CA GLY A 86 -8.68 -1.14 -19.66
C GLY A 86 -8.31 -0.10 -18.59
N GLU A 87 -9.20 0.20 -17.64
CA GLU A 87 -8.93 1.10 -16.52
C GLU A 87 -7.82 0.52 -15.63
N THR A 88 -7.89 -0.77 -15.32
CA THR A 88 -6.87 -1.46 -14.54
C THR A 88 -5.51 -1.41 -15.20
N GLN A 89 -5.45 -1.71 -16.52
CA GLN A 89 -4.20 -1.67 -17.27
C GLN A 89 -3.60 -0.26 -17.30
N ARG A 90 -4.41 0.76 -17.60
CA ARG A 90 -3.94 2.16 -17.62
C ARG A 90 -3.37 2.60 -16.25
N LEU A 91 -4.10 2.32 -15.17
CA LEU A 91 -3.65 2.63 -13.81
C LEU A 91 -2.34 1.92 -13.43
N ARG A 92 -2.19 0.67 -13.90
CA ARG A 92 -1.00 -0.13 -13.68
C ARG A 92 0.19 0.42 -14.45
N ASP A 93 0.02 0.76 -15.74
CA ASP A 93 1.10 1.27 -16.58
C ASP A 93 1.61 2.63 -16.08
N GLU A 94 0.69 3.55 -15.75
CA GLU A 94 1.05 4.84 -15.13
C GLU A 94 1.80 4.63 -13.80
N PHE A 95 1.30 3.74 -12.95
CA PHE A 95 1.90 3.44 -11.66
C PHE A 95 3.29 2.81 -11.80
N MET A 96 3.47 1.88 -12.73
CA MET A 96 4.71 1.16 -12.97
C MET A 96 5.88 2.11 -13.25
N VAL A 97 5.67 3.07 -14.16
CA VAL A 97 6.69 4.06 -14.53
C VAL A 97 7.02 4.95 -13.35
N ASP A 98 5.98 5.50 -12.69
CA ASP A 98 6.13 6.44 -11.59
C ASP A 98 6.79 5.80 -10.36
N PHE A 99 6.38 4.58 -10.00
CA PHE A 99 6.94 3.83 -8.89
C PHE A 99 8.39 3.41 -9.16
N THR A 100 8.70 2.93 -10.37
CA THR A 100 10.06 2.56 -10.75
C THR A 100 10.99 3.78 -10.69
N TYR A 101 10.56 4.92 -11.23
CA TYR A 101 11.32 6.16 -11.15
C TYR A 101 11.60 6.57 -9.71
N ASN A 102 10.55 6.79 -8.91
CA ASN A 102 10.72 7.32 -7.56
C ASN A 102 11.50 6.38 -6.65
N SER A 103 11.20 5.08 -6.70
CA SER A 103 11.87 4.08 -5.87
C SER A 103 13.37 3.98 -6.16
N ASN A 104 13.78 4.10 -7.42
CA ASN A 104 15.20 4.11 -7.79
C ASN A 104 15.85 5.48 -7.54
N ALA A 105 15.14 6.59 -7.76
CA ALA A 105 15.66 7.94 -7.50
C ALA A 105 15.98 8.17 -6.02
N ILE A 106 15.19 7.61 -5.09
CA ILE A 106 15.47 7.62 -3.65
C ILE A 106 16.85 7.02 -3.37
N GLU A 107 17.25 5.98 -4.10
CA GLU A 107 18.54 5.29 -3.97
C GLU A 107 19.65 5.90 -4.85
N GLY A 108 19.39 7.03 -5.50
CA GLY A 108 20.40 7.77 -6.27
C GLY A 108 20.52 7.39 -7.74
N ASN A 109 19.57 6.65 -8.31
CA ASN A 109 19.51 6.43 -9.75
C ASN A 109 19.31 7.76 -10.48
N THR A 110 19.98 7.94 -11.61
CA THR A 110 20.06 9.23 -12.32
C THR A 110 19.08 9.39 -13.47
N LEU A 111 18.27 8.38 -13.77
CA LEU A 111 17.22 8.47 -14.79
C LEU A 111 16.15 9.47 -14.36
N THR A 112 15.67 10.27 -15.28
CA THR A 112 14.45 11.09 -15.11
C THR A 112 13.21 10.22 -15.28
N LEU A 113 12.04 10.72 -14.89
CA LEU A 113 10.76 10.00 -15.10
C LEU A 113 10.55 9.63 -16.58
N LYS A 114 10.83 10.56 -17.50
CA LYS A 114 10.71 10.31 -18.94
C LYS A 114 11.71 9.27 -19.43
N GLU A 115 12.96 9.36 -18.98
CA GLU A 115 14.00 8.37 -19.32
C GLU A 115 13.65 6.98 -18.76
N THR A 116 13.10 6.92 -17.53
CA THR A 116 12.61 5.67 -16.95
C THR A 116 11.54 5.04 -17.84
N ALA A 117 10.54 5.81 -18.28
CA ALA A 117 9.51 5.32 -19.21
C ALA A 117 10.14 4.74 -20.50
N MET A 118 11.08 5.45 -21.11
CA MET A 118 11.79 4.99 -22.33
C MET A 118 12.57 3.69 -22.08
N VAL A 119 13.25 3.58 -20.92
CA VAL A 119 13.98 2.36 -20.54
C VAL A 119 13.03 1.18 -20.35
N LEU A 120 11.86 1.39 -19.76
CA LEU A 120 10.85 0.33 -19.59
C LEU A 120 10.21 -0.11 -20.92
N GLU A 121 10.25 0.74 -21.95
CA GLU A 121 9.91 0.43 -23.34
C GLU A 121 11.05 -0.24 -24.13
N GLY A 122 12.19 -0.48 -23.49
CA GLY A 122 13.34 -1.17 -24.10
C GLY A 122 14.36 -0.27 -24.77
N MET A 123 14.28 1.06 -24.57
CA MET A 123 15.25 2.00 -25.10
C MET A 123 16.45 2.15 -24.17
N THR A 124 17.60 2.48 -24.74
CA THR A 124 18.80 2.91 -23.99
C THR A 124 18.95 4.43 -24.02
N ILE A 125 19.38 4.99 -22.91
CA ILE A 125 19.54 6.45 -22.75
C ILE A 125 21.06 6.76 -22.83
N ASP A 126 21.42 7.64 -23.75
CA ASP A 126 22.81 8.08 -23.91
C ASP A 126 23.34 8.74 -22.62
N ARG A 127 24.63 8.51 -22.33
CA ARG A 127 25.34 9.06 -21.16
C ARG A 127 24.76 8.70 -19.80
N LYS A 128 23.87 7.71 -19.72
CA LYS A 128 23.40 7.14 -18.43
C LYS A 128 24.12 5.82 -18.15
N PRO A 129 24.49 5.56 -16.88
CA PRO A 129 25.14 4.30 -16.50
C PRO A 129 24.26 3.09 -16.84
N LEU A 130 24.88 2.01 -17.31
CA LEU A 130 24.17 0.73 -17.54
C LEU A 130 23.47 0.25 -16.23
N LYS A 131 24.12 0.48 -15.09
CA LYS A 131 23.55 0.19 -13.77
C LYS A 131 22.15 0.78 -13.63
N ASP A 132 21.96 2.04 -14.00
CA ASP A 132 20.68 2.75 -13.83
C ASP A 132 19.56 2.13 -14.67
N HIS A 133 19.89 1.67 -15.89
CA HIS A 133 18.96 0.94 -16.76
C HIS A 133 18.57 -0.41 -16.15
N LEU A 134 19.57 -1.19 -15.68
CA LEU A 134 19.33 -2.49 -15.08
C LEU A 134 18.51 -2.39 -13.78
N GLU A 135 18.71 -1.36 -12.98
CA GLU A 135 17.91 -1.07 -11.80
C GLU A 135 16.44 -0.76 -12.14
N ALA A 136 16.20 0.03 -13.19
CA ALA A 136 14.85 0.32 -13.65
C ALA A 136 14.13 -0.95 -14.15
N VAL A 137 14.78 -1.74 -15.01
CA VAL A 137 14.23 -2.99 -15.53
C VAL A 137 14.00 -3.99 -14.40
N GLY A 138 14.99 -4.20 -13.54
CA GLY A 138 14.87 -5.13 -12.40
C GLY A 138 13.77 -4.73 -11.40
N HIS A 139 13.60 -3.44 -11.15
CA HIS A 139 12.53 -2.94 -10.29
C HIS A 139 11.14 -3.19 -10.90
N ARG A 140 10.96 -2.96 -12.21
CA ARG A 140 9.73 -3.33 -12.93
C ARG A 140 9.45 -4.82 -12.80
N ASP A 141 10.42 -5.66 -13.08
CA ASP A 141 10.25 -7.12 -13.05
C ASP A 141 9.93 -7.61 -11.63
N ALA A 142 10.54 -6.99 -10.61
CA ALA A 142 10.22 -7.25 -9.21
C ALA A 142 8.77 -6.82 -8.86
N PHE A 143 8.29 -5.71 -9.41
CA PHE A 143 6.90 -5.29 -9.20
C PHE A 143 5.91 -6.26 -9.86
N LEU A 144 6.17 -6.70 -11.10
CA LEU A 144 5.37 -7.73 -11.76
C LEU A 144 5.35 -9.03 -10.96
N TYR A 145 6.47 -9.43 -10.40
CA TYR A 145 6.59 -10.61 -9.55
C TYR A 145 5.75 -10.47 -8.26
N ILE A 146 5.77 -9.31 -7.57
CA ILE A 146 4.95 -9.14 -6.37
C ILE A 146 3.45 -9.13 -6.68
N GLU A 147 3.02 -8.62 -7.83
CA GLU A 147 1.62 -8.71 -8.25
C GLU A 147 1.19 -10.18 -8.46
N ASP A 148 2.02 -10.98 -9.12
CA ASP A 148 1.75 -12.41 -9.34
C ASP A 148 1.61 -13.17 -8.01
N ILE A 149 2.58 -13.04 -7.11
CA ILE A 149 2.54 -13.72 -5.81
C ILE A 149 1.43 -13.19 -4.89
N ALA A 150 0.98 -11.95 -5.08
CA ALA A 150 -0.19 -11.42 -4.38
C ALA A 150 -1.49 -12.07 -4.86
N GLN A 151 -1.67 -12.20 -6.19
CA GLN A 151 -2.83 -12.85 -6.81
C GLN A 151 -2.91 -14.33 -6.43
N ASN A 152 -1.77 -15.03 -6.45
CA ASN A 152 -1.64 -16.44 -6.08
C ASN A 152 -1.70 -16.70 -4.57
N LYS A 153 -1.86 -15.64 -3.75
CA LYS A 153 -1.89 -15.70 -2.28
C LYS A 153 -0.67 -16.42 -1.68
N THR A 154 0.47 -16.38 -2.38
CA THR A 154 1.72 -16.99 -1.92
C THR A 154 2.16 -16.33 -0.62
N ARG A 155 2.47 -17.11 0.41
CA ARG A 155 2.91 -16.57 1.71
C ARG A 155 4.27 -15.86 1.55
N LEU A 156 4.45 -14.72 2.21
CA LEU A 156 5.76 -14.06 2.31
C LEU A 156 6.68 -14.88 3.23
N ARG A 157 7.78 -15.36 2.67
CA ARG A 157 8.84 -16.13 3.36
C ARG A 157 10.18 -15.57 2.95
N ASP A 158 11.22 -16.12 3.53
CA ASP A 158 12.61 -15.87 3.18
C ASP A 158 12.89 -16.02 1.66
N THR A 159 12.30 -17.04 1.05
CA THR A 159 12.43 -17.32 -0.39
C THR A 159 11.86 -16.20 -1.27
N GLU A 160 10.69 -15.69 -0.93
CA GLU A 160 10.06 -14.59 -1.67
C GLU A 160 10.82 -13.28 -1.50
N ILE A 161 11.34 -12.99 -0.29
CA ILE A 161 12.19 -11.82 -0.03
C ILE A 161 13.46 -11.88 -0.88
N LYS A 162 14.13 -13.01 -0.92
CA LYS A 162 15.32 -13.22 -1.75
C LYS A 162 15.02 -13.16 -3.25
N ALA A 163 13.87 -13.67 -3.69
CA ALA A 163 13.45 -13.60 -5.08
C ALA A 163 13.21 -12.14 -5.51
N ILE A 164 12.49 -11.35 -4.71
CA ILE A 164 12.29 -9.91 -4.96
C ILE A 164 13.63 -9.20 -5.06
N HIS A 165 14.52 -9.42 -4.07
CA HIS A 165 15.84 -8.81 -4.07
C HIS A 165 16.70 -9.22 -5.28
N SER A 166 16.60 -10.46 -5.73
CA SER A 166 17.32 -10.94 -6.92
C SER A 166 16.96 -10.16 -8.19
N LEU A 167 15.71 -9.76 -8.31
CA LEU A 167 15.23 -8.93 -9.42
C LEU A 167 15.69 -7.47 -9.25
N VAL A 168 15.60 -6.93 -8.05
CA VAL A 168 16.05 -5.55 -7.72
C VAL A 168 17.54 -5.36 -7.99
N LEU A 169 18.37 -6.34 -7.62
CA LEU A 169 19.84 -6.25 -7.71
C LEU A 169 20.37 -7.00 -8.95
N MET A 170 19.72 -6.85 -10.08
CA MET A 170 20.07 -7.53 -11.33
C MET A 170 21.51 -7.21 -11.81
N ASN A 171 22.00 -6.02 -11.51
CA ASN A 171 23.32 -5.52 -11.89
C ASN A 171 24.49 -6.09 -11.05
N ARG A 172 24.22 -6.90 -10.00
CA ARG A 172 25.25 -7.51 -9.12
C ARG A 172 24.97 -9.00 -8.94
N PRO A 173 25.36 -9.85 -9.90
CA PRO A 173 25.03 -11.28 -9.89
C PRO A 173 25.48 -12.05 -8.64
N GLU A 174 26.60 -11.62 -8.02
CA GLU A 174 27.18 -12.24 -6.83
C GLU A 174 26.41 -11.96 -5.54
N ASP A 175 25.70 -10.83 -5.47
CA ASP A 175 25.00 -10.36 -4.28
C ASP A 175 23.47 -10.56 -4.36
N LYS A 176 22.92 -10.74 -5.57
CA LYS A 176 21.47 -10.83 -5.77
C LYS A 176 20.85 -12.03 -5.04
N GLY A 177 19.85 -11.74 -4.21
CA GLY A 177 19.14 -12.77 -3.45
C GLY A 177 19.95 -13.39 -2.31
N VAL A 178 21.11 -12.83 -1.98
CA VAL A 178 22.02 -13.35 -0.95
C VAL A 178 22.12 -12.36 0.21
N TYR A 179 21.89 -12.83 1.43
CA TYR A 179 22.13 -12.00 2.61
C TYR A 179 23.60 -11.65 2.77
N ARG A 180 23.85 -10.41 3.19
CA ARG A 180 25.20 -9.93 3.43
C ARG A 180 25.93 -10.78 4.47
N ARG A 181 27.23 -10.97 4.23
CA ARG A 181 28.13 -11.74 5.10
C ARG A 181 29.06 -10.85 5.90
N ILE A 182 29.01 -9.55 5.64
CA ILE A 182 29.84 -8.53 6.30
C ILE A 182 28.93 -7.51 6.99
N PRO A 183 29.40 -6.87 8.08
CA PRO A 183 28.73 -5.73 8.66
C PRO A 183 28.63 -4.59 7.63
N VAL A 184 27.53 -3.83 7.69
CA VAL A 184 27.33 -2.61 6.90
C VAL A 184 26.90 -1.48 7.81
N THR A 185 27.07 -0.26 7.36
CA THR A 185 26.53 0.94 8.03
C THR A 185 25.51 1.60 7.11
N ILE A 186 24.43 2.07 7.67
CA ILE A 186 23.45 2.90 6.94
C ILE A 186 23.89 4.35 7.10
N ALA A 187 24.28 4.98 5.98
CA ALA A 187 24.80 6.34 6.00
C ALA A 187 23.77 7.31 6.60
N GLY A 188 24.15 8.02 7.66
CA GLY A 188 23.30 8.99 8.35
C GLY A 188 22.25 8.41 9.29
N ALA A 189 22.10 7.09 9.43
CA ALA A 189 21.17 6.48 10.37
C ALA A 189 21.70 6.42 11.80
N TYR A 190 20.79 6.48 12.75
CA TYR A 190 21.08 6.37 14.21
C TYR A 190 21.14 4.93 14.70
N THR A 191 21.10 3.95 13.84
CA THR A 191 21.13 2.52 14.20
C THR A 191 22.27 1.79 13.52
N GLU A 192 22.74 0.73 14.16
CA GLU A 192 23.63 -0.25 13.55
C GLU A 192 22.80 -1.45 13.08
N PRO A 193 22.86 -1.80 11.77
CA PRO A 193 22.15 -2.97 11.28
C PRO A 193 22.55 -4.26 12.00
N VAL A 194 21.62 -5.20 12.03
CA VAL A 194 21.79 -6.51 12.66
C VAL A 194 23.08 -7.19 12.17
N GLN A 195 23.83 -7.84 13.07
CA GLN A 195 25.02 -8.60 12.69
C GLN A 195 24.69 -9.70 11.68
N PRO A 196 25.58 -9.96 10.67
CA PRO A 196 25.27 -10.86 9.55
C PRO A 196 24.78 -12.24 9.96
N PHE A 197 25.37 -12.83 11.00
CA PHE A 197 24.98 -14.18 11.48
C PHE A 197 23.60 -14.25 12.15
N LEU A 198 23.01 -13.11 12.51
CA LEU A 198 21.68 -13.00 13.11
C LEU A 198 20.58 -12.70 12.08
N ILE A 199 20.90 -12.34 10.83
CA ILE A 199 19.93 -11.90 9.82
C ILE A 199 18.81 -12.94 9.63
N GLY A 200 19.16 -14.20 9.42
CA GLY A 200 18.17 -15.26 9.19
C GLY A 200 17.21 -15.44 10.36
N THR A 201 17.73 -15.40 11.60
CA THR A 201 16.91 -15.48 12.82
C THR A 201 16.00 -14.28 12.93
N LYS A 202 16.51 -13.05 12.76
CA LYS A 202 15.74 -11.82 12.88
C LYS A 202 14.63 -11.70 11.82
N LEU A 203 14.89 -12.12 10.59
CA LEU A 203 13.85 -12.17 9.55
C LEU A 203 12.77 -13.23 9.87
N THR A 204 13.15 -14.36 10.41
CA THR A 204 12.19 -15.38 10.83
C THR A 204 11.30 -14.87 11.96
N GLU A 205 11.86 -14.19 12.95
CA GLU A 205 11.14 -13.53 14.04
C GLU A 205 10.20 -12.46 13.48
N LEU A 206 10.67 -11.57 12.61
CA LEU A 206 9.89 -10.51 11.98
C LEU A 206 8.69 -11.06 11.20
N LEU A 207 8.90 -12.10 10.40
CA LEU A 207 7.83 -12.75 9.63
C LEU A 207 6.77 -13.39 10.54
N ALA A 208 7.19 -14.07 11.62
CA ALA A 208 6.28 -14.66 12.59
C ALA A 208 5.47 -13.59 13.33
N GLU A 209 6.12 -12.53 13.78
CA GLU A 209 5.47 -11.42 14.47
C GLU A 209 4.50 -10.66 13.56
N ASN A 210 4.85 -10.47 12.29
CA ASN A 210 3.95 -9.89 11.30
C ASN A 210 2.65 -10.70 11.13
N GLU A 211 2.71 -12.03 11.16
CA GLU A 211 1.52 -12.89 11.12
C GLU A 211 0.65 -12.73 12.37
N GLU A 212 1.25 -12.67 13.55
CA GLU A 212 0.51 -12.46 14.81
C GLU A 212 -0.16 -11.07 14.86
N ARG A 213 0.51 -10.04 14.39
CA ARG A 213 -0.02 -8.65 14.33
C ARG A 213 -1.24 -8.53 13.41
N LYS A 214 -1.46 -9.44 12.45
CA LYS A 214 -2.69 -9.47 11.62
C LYS A 214 -3.96 -9.59 12.47
N LYS A 215 -3.87 -10.19 13.66
CA LYS A 215 -5.02 -10.40 14.56
C LYS A 215 -5.45 -9.14 15.31
N THR A 216 -4.53 -8.19 15.51
CA THR A 216 -4.71 -7.07 16.45
C THR A 216 -4.46 -5.69 15.86
N MET A 217 -3.65 -5.59 14.80
CA MET A 217 -3.29 -4.30 14.18
C MET A 217 -4.09 -4.01 12.91
N HIS A 218 -4.26 -2.73 12.63
CA HIS A 218 -4.75 -2.29 11.33
C HIS A 218 -3.73 -2.68 10.25
N PRO A 219 -4.17 -3.16 9.05
CA PRO A 219 -3.24 -3.59 8.01
C PRO A 219 -2.18 -2.55 7.67
N ILE A 220 -2.55 -1.28 7.50
CA ILE A 220 -1.61 -0.20 7.16
C ILE A 220 -0.58 0.02 8.28
N GLU A 221 -1.00 0.03 9.55
CA GLU A 221 -0.08 0.15 10.69
C GLU A 221 0.90 -1.03 10.71
N ARG A 222 0.40 -2.25 10.57
CA ARG A 222 1.22 -3.47 10.54
C ARG A 222 2.25 -3.44 9.41
N ILE A 223 1.81 -3.05 8.20
CA ILE A 223 2.66 -3.00 7.01
C ILE A 223 3.76 -1.95 7.16
N ALA A 224 3.42 -0.76 7.67
CA ALA A 224 4.40 0.30 7.91
C ALA A 224 5.44 -0.12 8.97
N ARG A 225 5.02 -0.79 10.05
CA ARG A 225 5.93 -1.32 11.07
C ARG A 225 6.84 -2.41 10.50
N PHE A 226 6.29 -3.35 9.73
CA PHE A 226 7.09 -4.36 9.06
C PHE A 226 8.18 -3.75 8.17
N HIS A 227 7.84 -2.69 7.44
CA HIS A 227 8.79 -1.99 6.59
C HIS A 227 9.94 -1.36 7.41
N LEU A 228 9.63 -0.70 8.53
CA LEU A 228 10.64 -0.13 9.43
C LEU A 228 11.58 -1.20 9.99
N GLU A 229 11.02 -2.30 10.50
CA GLU A 229 11.78 -3.41 11.12
C GLU A 229 12.60 -4.20 10.08
N PHE A 230 12.10 -4.32 8.84
CA PHE A 230 12.87 -4.90 7.73
C PHE A 230 14.10 -4.05 7.39
N GLU A 231 13.93 -2.72 7.30
CA GLU A 231 15.03 -1.80 7.05
C GLU A 231 16.03 -1.73 8.21
N GLU A 232 15.59 -1.92 9.45
CA GLU A 232 16.48 -2.02 10.62
C GLU A 232 17.35 -3.28 10.56
N ILE A 233 16.80 -4.42 10.13
CA ILE A 233 17.58 -5.65 9.91
C ILE A 233 18.62 -5.44 8.81
N HIS A 234 18.23 -4.74 7.75
CA HIS A 234 19.08 -4.41 6.58
C HIS A 234 19.80 -5.64 6.01
N PRO A 235 19.05 -6.64 5.53
CA PRO A 235 19.59 -7.98 5.32
C PRO A 235 20.57 -8.11 4.15
N PHE A 236 20.58 -7.17 3.21
CA PHE A 236 21.38 -7.25 1.99
C PHE A 236 22.51 -6.22 1.98
N ILE A 237 23.47 -6.41 1.08
CA ILE A 237 24.60 -5.48 0.91
C ILE A 237 24.17 -4.17 0.21
N ASP A 238 23.12 -4.23 -0.63
CA ASP A 238 22.53 -3.13 -1.38
C ASP A 238 21.07 -3.51 -1.72
N GLY A 239 20.24 -2.57 -2.14
CA GLY A 239 18.86 -2.83 -2.59
C GLY A 239 17.83 -3.08 -1.48
N ASN A 240 18.18 -2.87 -0.20
CA ASN A 240 17.24 -3.05 0.92
C ASN A 240 16.01 -2.13 0.76
N GLY A 241 16.20 -0.82 0.59
CA GLY A 241 15.11 0.14 0.46
C GLY A 241 14.14 -0.18 -0.69
N ARG A 242 14.65 -0.55 -1.87
CA ARG A 242 13.83 -0.98 -3.01
C ARG A 242 13.05 -2.25 -2.69
N THR A 243 13.71 -3.24 -2.11
CA THR A 243 13.09 -4.51 -1.67
C THR A 243 12.02 -4.25 -0.61
N GLY A 244 12.31 -3.44 0.39
CA GLY A 244 11.37 -3.07 1.45
C GLY A 244 10.11 -2.38 0.91
N ARG A 245 10.25 -1.42 -0.04
CA ARG A 245 9.11 -0.75 -0.68
C ARG A 245 8.29 -1.71 -1.56
N LEU A 246 8.90 -2.69 -2.20
CA LEU A 246 8.20 -3.74 -2.93
C LEU A 246 7.42 -4.67 -2.00
N ILE A 247 8.01 -5.10 -0.88
CA ILE A 247 7.32 -5.92 0.13
C ILE A 247 6.16 -5.14 0.77
N LEU A 248 6.33 -3.84 1.03
CA LEU A 248 5.27 -2.97 1.51
C LEU A 248 4.08 -2.99 0.54
N ASN A 249 4.33 -2.84 -0.76
CA ASN A 249 3.29 -2.89 -1.79
C ASN A 249 2.67 -4.28 -1.95
N LEU A 250 3.45 -5.36 -1.87
CA LEU A 250 2.95 -6.73 -1.83
C LEU A 250 1.91 -6.90 -0.71
N GLU A 251 2.23 -6.45 0.49
CA GLU A 251 1.32 -6.57 1.63
C GLU A 251 0.09 -5.64 1.51
N LEU A 252 0.22 -4.45 0.91
CA LEU A 252 -0.93 -3.60 0.61
C LEU A 252 -1.88 -4.29 -0.37
N ILE A 253 -1.39 -4.77 -1.51
CA ILE A 253 -2.19 -5.48 -2.53
C ILE A 253 -2.90 -6.69 -1.92
N ARG A 254 -2.21 -7.51 -1.13
CA ARG A 254 -2.79 -8.67 -0.44
C ARG A 254 -3.93 -8.33 0.52
N ASN A 255 -3.90 -7.13 1.09
CA ASN A 255 -4.95 -6.64 1.98
C ASN A 255 -6.04 -5.84 1.23
N GLY A 256 -6.00 -5.86 -0.11
CA GLY A 256 -6.99 -5.20 -0.97
C GLY A 256 -6.86 -3.69 -1.01
N TYR A 257 -5.68 -3.15 -0.72
CA TYR A 257 -5.35 -1.75 -0.93
C TYR A 257 -4.61 -1.56 -2.25
N PRO A 258 -4.74 -0.41 -2.90
CA PRO A 258 -3.91 -0.08 -4.04
C PRO A 258 -2.43 0.03 -3.63
N ALA A 259 -1.53 -0.30 -4.56
CA ALA A 259 -0.10 -0.03 -4.37
C ALA A 259 0.16 1.46 -4.26
N ILE A 260 1.16 1.84 -3.47
CA ILE A 260 1.57 3.23 -3.24
C ILE A 260 2.98 3.50 -3.75
N ASN A 261 3.24 4.77 -4.04
CA ASN A 261 4.53 5.25 -4.48
C ASN A 261 5.04 6.34 -3.55
N VAL A 262 6.06 6.02 -2.74
CA VAL A 262 6.79 7.03 -1.96
C VAL A 262 7.56 7.91 -2.93
N LYS A 263 7.18 9.20 -3.06
CA LYS A 263 7.77 10.12 -4.03
C LYS A 263 9.18 10.53 -3.60
N PHE A 264 10.07 10.65 -4.58
CA PHE A 264 11.43 11.15 -4.36
C PHE A 264 11.44 12.55 -3.70
N ALA A 265 10.45 13.38 -3.99
CA ALA A 265 10.28 14.67 -3.34
C ALA A 265 10.09 14.56 -1.82
N ASP A 266 9.47 13.49 -1.35
CA ASP A 266 9.19 13.22 0.05
C ASP A 266 10.28 12.39 0.75
N ARG A 267 11.42 12.11 0.07
CA ARG A 267 12.49 11.26 0.61
C ARG A 267 12.98 11.72 1.99
N LYS A 268 13.02 13.03 2.23
CA LYS A 268 13.41 13.56 3.54
C LYS A 268 12.45 13.10 4.63
N ARG A 269 11.14 13.26 4.42
CA ARG A 269 10.11 12.84 5.37
C ARG A 269 10.13 11.31 5.57
N TYR A 270 10.42 10.58 4.51
CA TYR A 270 10.56 9.12 4.55
C TYR A 270 11.76 8.69 5.42
N TYR A 271 12.92 9.34 5.27
CA TYR A 271 14.09 9.06 6.11
C TYR A 271 13.91 9.57 7.55
N ASP A 272 13.28 10.73 7.77
CA ASP A 272 12.97 11.23 9.11
C ASP A 272 12.08 10.24 9.89
N ALA A 273 11.19 9.48 9.21
CA ALA A 273 10.37 8.46 9.83
C ALA A 273 11.17 7.23 10.29
N PHE A 274 12.21 6.82 9.55
CA PHE A 274 13.18 5.80 10.01
C PHE A 274 13.96 6.29 11.23
N ASP A 275 14.46 7.53 11.18
CA ASP A 275 15.21 8.11 12.29
C ASP A 275 14.38 8.18 13.58
N ALA A 276 13.08 8.52 13.48
CA ALA A 276 12.17 8.53 14.62
C ALA A 276 11.96 7.12 15.20
N PHE A 277 11.89 6.11 14.31
CA PHE A 277 11.79 4.71 14.74
C PHE A 277 13.07 4.21 15.39
N TYR A 278 14.22 4.45 14.79
CA TYR A 278 15.51 3.99 15.31
C TYR A 278 15.89 4.63 16.64
N ARG A 279 15.52 5.90 16.87
CA ARG A 279 15.81 6.60 18.14
C ARG A 279 14.84 6.26 19.26
N ASP A 280 13.55 6.23 18.93
CA ASP A 280 12.48 6.28 19.93
C ASP A 280 11.53 5.07 19.85
N GLY A 281 11.70 4.15 18.88
CA GLY A 281 10.74 3.06 18.61
C GLY A 281 9.40 3.54 18.04
N LYS A 282 9.29 4.81 17.60
CA LYS A 282 8.04 5.42 17.15
C LYS A 282 7.79 5.13 15.67
N ALA A 283 6.76 4.35 15.38
CA ALA A 283 6.35 4.03 14.01
C ALA A 283 5.35 5.04 13.41
N ASP A 284 4.85 5.97 14.21
CA ASP A 284 3.71 6.83 13.87
C ASP A 284 3.92 7.63 12.58
N ASP A 285 5.13 8.16 12.36
CA ASP A 285 5.46 8.98 11.19
C ASP A 285 5.45 8.15 9.91
N MET A 286 5.94 6.90 9.94
CA MET A 286 5.86 5.99 8.81
C MET A 286 4.42 5.51 8.57
N VAL A 287 3.69 5.20 9.63
CA VAL A 287 2.27 4.81 9.53
C VAL A 287 1.46 5.93 8.88
N LEU A 288 1.69 7.18 9.29
CA LEU A 288 1.01 8.35 8.73
C LEU A 288 1.38 8.56 7.25
N LEU A 289 2.66 8.44 6.91
CA LEU A 289 3.15 8.55 5.53
C LEU A 289 2.47 7.51 4.61
N VAL A 290 2.49 6.25 5.01
CA VAL A 290 1.86 5.15 4.24
C VAL A 290 0.35 5.36 4.14
N ALA A 291 -0.30 5.76 5.24
CA ALA A 291 -1.74 6.02 5.27
C ALA A 291 -2.15 7.16 4.32
N GLU A 292 -1.41 8.25 4.26
CA GLU A 292 -1.67 9.38 3.36
C GLU A 292 -1.58 8.95 1.90
N TYR A 293 -0.54 8.20 1.51
CA TYR A 293 -0.41 7.68 0.15
C TYR A 293 -1.53 6.68 -0.22
N VAL A 294 -1.93 5.81 0.71
CA VAL A 294 -3.07 4.89 0.48
C VAL A 294 -4.36 5.69 0.33
N ASN A 295 -4.57 6.71 1.16
CA ASN A 295 -5.75 7.57 1.11
C ASN A 295 -5.87 8.30 -0.23
N GLU A 296 -4.78 8.92 -0.71
CA GLU A 296 -4.69 9.58 -2.03
C GLU A 296 -5.00 8.61 -3.17
N ARG A 297 -4.44 7.40 -3.11
CA ARG A 297 -4.68 6.37 -4.14
C ARG A 297 -6.13 5.88 -4.16
N LEU A 298 -6.75 5.72 -3.00
CA LEU A 298 -8.17 5.34 -2.90
C LEU A 298 -9.08 6.43 -3.49
N ASP A 299 -8.78 7.71 -3.26
CA ASP A 299 -9.54 8.81 -3.88
C ASP A 299 -9.48 8.72 -5.41
N ARG A 300 -8.28 8.53 -5.98
CA ARG A 300 -8.12 8.38 -7.43
C ARG A 300 -8.91 7.18 -7.99
N TYR A 301 -8.92 6.03 -7.30
CA TYR A 301 -9.70 4.86 -7.72
C TYR A 301 -11.21 5.14 -7.64
N LEU A 302 -11.66 5.81 -6.58
CA LEU A 302 -13.06 6.18 -6.41
C LEU A 302 -13.54 7.18 -7.47
N GLU A 303 -12.68 8.09 -7.93
CA GLU A 303 -13.00 9.02 -9.03
C GLU A 303 -13.24 8.26 -10.34
N ILE A 304 -12.36 7.31 -10.68
CA ILE A 304 -12.46 6.54 -11.93
C ILE A 304 -13.72 5.67 -11.96
N VAL A 305 -14.08 5.02 -10.85
CA VAL A 305 -15.25 4.12 -10.85
C VAL A 305 -16.58 4.87 -10.72
N LYS A 306 -16.58 6.21 -10.50
CA LYS A 306 -17.77 7.06 -10.56
C LYS A 306 -18.17 7.42 -11.98
N GLU A 307 -17.20 7.50 -12.89
CA GLU A 307 -17.42 7.72 -14.34
C GLU A 307 -17.98 6.44 -15.01
#